data_e7bb9a930a8dc62cc32b8e88648c9b4d
#
_entry.id   e7bb9a930a8dc62cc32b8e88648c9b4d
#
_cell.length_a   1.000
_cell.length_b   1.000
_cell.length_c   1.000
_cell.angle_alpha   90.00
_cell.angle_beta   90.00
_cell.angle_gamma   90.00
#
_symmetry.space_group_name_H-M   'P 1'
#
loop_
_entity.id
_entity.type
_entity.pdbx_description
1 polymer ?
#
loop_
_entity_poly.entity_id
_entity_poly.type
_entity_poly.pdbx_seq_one_letter_code
_entity_poly.pdbx_strand_id
1 'polypeptide(L)'
;MIEVLENNPKFNRRICPSDWRFSASIVGMIRFFEEEEIEFDISEDGFYLYYNYEDVSEENDEKYFDYVEKTYHDSLHHTVLEDLLRINDKSEEQIKIIKEKMNGNSIMKKVLKGIDSEDEKNILEKISENREDIIRDTFKNAKFGYAKFANSNKIRSEEGKVCRLNGYYVDTSRKTKSIGFAFDDKSRNYNDFLEFDFIPFAFTHDRESVFINNNISVRHLIKSNTDILSNNQNTEKLSHKLNKNFRSKVFYNFNEASTFIDYDVEVILKSQDNDYFETVFVRKEAIEIFESISKIDSEKQYIQKALKYKIKINDDYYIDILNYVTNSVLNLQVLDKLIVFLFRYKFNIKSNDNKRAEKSDYGFLISQLIRVNKLIYRKLYDGGDNNMTYKNVYESAEEVKRKLKEKNMENKLGSYRSKLIGALTANDKDRFIIVLLNLSSYAQVQFDFLTLLTKDFDLYKNVAFDFLSKLNYFEDNSTSTSENTNQNEGE
;
A
#
# COMPACT_ATOMS: atom_id res chain seq x y z
N MET A 1 -23.38 -5.50 -14.24
CA MET A 1 -24.60 -6.24 -14.65
C MET A 1 -24.29 -6.98 -15.94
N ILE A 2 -24.74 -8.24 -16.09
CA ILE A 2 -24.53 -9.06 -17.29
C ILE A 2 -25.81 -9.09 -18.09
N GLU A 3 -25.72 -8.99 -19.42
CA GLU A 3 -26.83 -9.00 -20.34
C GLU A 3 -26.57 -9.97 -21.49
N VAL A 4 -27.59 -10.76 -21.85
CA VAL A 4 -27.56 -11.69 -22.99
C VAL A 4 -27.95 -10.91 -24.25
N LEU A 5 -27.22 -11.10 -25.33
CA LEU A 5 -27.40 -10.41 -26.62
C LEU A 5 -28.02 -11.38 -27.66
N GLU A 6 -29.28 -11.19 -27.99
CA GLU A 6 -29.98 -12.06 -28.94
C GLU A 6 -29.66 -11.74 -30.40
N ASN A 7 -29.26 -10.50 -30.70
CA ASN A 7 -29.11 -9.99 -32.08
C ASN A 7 -27.70 -9.46 -32.41
N ASN A 8 -26.67 -9.81 -31.63
CA ASN A 8 -25.30 -9.44 -31.97
C ASN A 8 -24.64 -10.62 -32.74
N PRO A 9 -24.11 -10.40 -33.96
CA PRO A 9 -23.55 -11.48 -34.77
C PRO A 9 -22.20 -12.01 -34.26
N LYS A 10 -21.56 -11.28 -33.37
CA LYS A 10 -20.18 -11.58 -32.97
C LYS A 10 -20.07 -12.05 -31.52
N PHE A 11 -20.87 -11.47 -30.62
CA PHE A 11 -20.82 -11.74 -29.18
C PHE A 11 -22.23 -12.01 -28.65
N ASN A 12 -22.34 -12.94 -27.71
CA ASN A 12 -23.65 -13.32 -27.14
C ASN A 12 -23.87 -12.74 -25.75
N ARG A 13 -22.85 -12.13 -25.10
CA ARG A 13 -22.97 -11.46 -23.80
C ARG A 13 -22.24 -10.13 -23.74
N ARG A 14 -22.73 -9.26 -22.85
CA ARG A 14 -22.00 -8.07 -22.43
C ARG A 14 -22.10 -7.88 -20.91
N ILE A 15 -21.06 -7.28 -20.34
CA ILE A 15 -20.97 -6.95 -18.90
C ILE A 15 -20.56 -5.50 -18.74
N CYS A 16 -21.15 -4.82 -17.72
CA CYS A 16 -20.76 -3.47 -17.35
C CYS A 16 -20.31 -3.39 -15.89
N PRO A 17 -19.45 -2.42 -15.52
CA PRO A 17 -18.92 -2.23 -14.18
C PRO A 17 -19.94 -1.63 -13.23
N SER A 18 -20.99 -2.39 -12.87
CA SER A 18 -22.10 -1.91 -12.04
C SER A 18 -21.81 -1.91 -10.53
N ASP A 19 -21.04 -2.88 -10.05
CA ASP A 19 -20.45 -2.91 -8.71
C ASP A 19 -19.04 -3.50 -8.77
N TRP A 20 -18.31 -3.49 -7.66
CA TRP A 20 -16.91 -3.91 -7.65
C TRP A 20 -16.68 -5.36 -8.10
N ARG A 21 -17.65 -6.27 -7.92
CA ARG A 21 -17.52 -7.69 -8.36
C ARG A 21 -17.54 -7.77 -9.88
N PHE A 22 -18.51 -7.10 -10.51
CA PHE A 22 -18.56 -7.03 -11.97
C PHE A 22 -17.36 -6.30 -12.55
N SER A 23 -16.92 -5.23 -11.88
CA SER A 23 -15.70 -4.49 -12.25
C SER A 23 -14.46 -5.39 -12.18
N ALA A 24 -14.29 -6.13 -11.10
CA ALA A 24 -13.17 -7.04 -10.94
C ALA A 24 -13.25 -8.23 -11.92
N SER A 25 -14.46 -8.78 -12.16
CA SER A 25 -14.65 -9.81 -13.18
C SER A 25 -14.22 -9.32 -14.57
N ILE A 26 -14.60 -8.10 -14.95
CA ILE A 26 -14.21 -7.51 -16.25
C ILE A 26 -12.69 -7.46 -16.37
N VAL A 27 -11.98 -6.95 -15.36
CA VAL A 27 -10.52 -6.86 -15.41
C VAL A 27 -9.88 -8.26 -15.45
N GLY A 28 -10.39 -9.20 -14.64
CA GLY A 28 -9.90 -10.57 -14.62
C GLY A 28 -10.14 -11.30 -15.94
N MET A 29 -11.33 -11.15 -16.54
CA MET A 29 -11.65 -11.72 -17.85
C MET A 29 -10.78 -11.14 -18.97
N ILE A 30 -10.59 -9.82 -19.01
CA ILE A 30 -9.74 -9.19 -20.05
C ILE A 30 -8.32 -9.72 -19.96
N ARG A 31 -7.73 -9.83 -18.77
CA ARG A 31 -6.39 -10.41 -18.60
C ARG A 31 -6.31 -11.85 -19.07
N PHE A 32 -7.34 -12.63 -18.78
CA PHE A 32 -7.46 -14.01 -19.27
C PHE A 32 -7.61 -14.06 -20.78
N PHE A 33 -8.48 -13.25 -21.38
CA PHE A 33 -8.71 -13.19 -22.83
C PHE A 33 -7.46 -12.76 -23.59
N GLU A 34 -6.76 -11.73 -23.09
CA GLU A 34 -5.50 -11.28 -23.70
C GLU A 34 -4.42 -12.36 -23.67
N GLU A 35 -4.31 -13.12 -22.57
CA GLU A 35 -3.30 -14.15 -22.42
C GLU A 35 -3.60 -15.41 -23.26
N GLU A 36 -4.88 -15.80 -23.35
CA GLU A 36 -5.33 -16.99 -24.07
C GLU A 36 -5.76 -16.70 -25.52
N GLU A 37 -5.48 -15.47 -26.00
CA GLU A 37 -5.82 -15.01 -27.35
C GLU A 37 -7.31 -15.17 -27.70
N ILE A 38 -8.20 -14.95 -26.71
CA ILE A 38 -9.66 -15.03 -26.86
C ILE A 38 -10.19 -13.69 -27.34
N GLU A 39 -11.09 -13.72 -28.31
CA GLU A 39 -11.66 -12.51 -28.89
C GLU A 39 -12.68 -11.84 -27.95
N PHE A 40 -12.52 -10.54 -27.72
CA PHE A 40 -13.45 -9.68 -26.99
C PHE A 40 -13.47 -8.27 -27.59
N ASP A 41 -14.44 -7.45 -27.19
CA ASP A 41 -14.50 -6.04 -27.61
C ASP A 41 -14.97 -5.16 -26.48
N ILE A 42 -14.59 -3.88 -26.52
CA ILE A 42 -15.04 -2.86 -25.58
C ILE A 42 -15.89 -1.88 -26.36
N SER A 43 -17.10 -1.57 -25.88
CA SER A 43 -18.01 -0.61 -26.52
C SER A 43 -17.31 0.72 -26.82
N GLU A 44 -17.79 1.45 -27.82
CA GLU A 44 -17.23 2.75 -28.23
C GLU A 44 -17.21 3.76 -27.08
N ASP A 45 -18.27 3.78 -26.26
CA ASP A 45 -18.36 4.59 -25.02
C ASP A 45 -17.47 4.08 -23.88
N GLY A 46 -16.85 2.89 -24.06
CA GLY A 46 -15.97 2.26 -23.10
C GLY A 46 -16.66 1.65 -21.89
N PHE A 47 -18.00 1.55 -21.89
CA PHE A 47 -18.76 1.13 -20.72
C PHE A 47 -19.02 -0.37 -20.62
N TYR A 48 -19.10 -1.07 -21.76
CA TYR A 48 -19.38 -2.51 -21.83
C TYR A 48 -18.18 -3.30 -22.33
N LEU A 49 -17.99 -4.49 -21.76
CA LEU A 49 -17.16 -5.56 -22.33
C LEU A 49 -18.08 -6.56 -23.03
N TYR A 50 -17.81 -6.86 -24.31
CA TYR A 50 -18.50 -7.86 -25.12
C TYR A 50 -17.65 -9.12 -25.21
N TYR A 51 -18.28 -10.28 -25.02
CA TYR A 51 -17.62 -11.60 -25.05
C TYR A 51 -18.63 -12.71 -25.37
N ASN A 52 -18.13 -13.94 -25.56
CA ASN A 52 -18.98 -15.11 -25.71
C ASN A 52 -19.02 -15.91 -24.40
N TYR A 53 -20.19 -16.41 -24.06
CA TYR A 53 -20.38 -17.17 -22.81
C TYR A 53 -19.55 -18.46 -22.78
N GLU A 54 -19.38 -19.11 -23.94
CA GLU A 54 -18.60 -20.31 -24.11
C GLU A 54 -17.15 -20.11 -23.67
N ASP A 55 -16.60 -18.91 -23.87
CA ASP A 55 -15.24 -18.57 -23.49
C ASP A 55 -15.01 -18.49 -21.97
N VAL A 56 -16.09 -18.26 -21.20
CA VAL A 56 -16.06 -18.18 -19.72
C VAL A 56 -16.76 -19.38 -19.06
N SER A 57 -17.42 -20.23 -19.83
CA SER A 57 -18.16 -21.41 -19.33
C SER A 57 -17.23 -22.58 -19.01
N GLU A 58 -17.82 -23.66 -18.49
CA GLU A 58 -17.12 -24.90 -18.17
C GLU A 58 -16.49 -25.57 -19.41
N GLU A 59 -16.96 -25.24 -20.60
CA GLU A 59 -16.39 -25.71 -21.87
C GLU A 59 -14.93 -25.28 -22.06
N ASN A 60 -14.50 -24.24 -21.37
CA ASN A 60 -13.15 -23.65 -21.43
C ASN A 60 -12.35 -23.88 -20.14
N ASP A 61 -12.67 -24.90 -19.35
CA ASP A 61 -12.03 -25.16 -18.04
C ASP A 61 -10.52 -25.42 -18.17
N GLU A 62 -10.08 -26.11 -19.24
CA GLU A 62 -8.67 -26.40 -19.46
C GLU A 62 -7.86 -25.09 -19.55
N LYS A 63 -8.26 -24.14 -20.40
CA LYS A 63 -7.61 -22.83 -20.50
C LYS A 63 -7.67 -22.04 -19.20
N TYR A 64 -8.80 -22.09 -18.51
CA TYR A 64 -8.94 -21.43 -17.20
C TYR A 64 -7.92 -21.95 -16.19
N PHE A 65 -7.75 -23.28 -16.07
CA PHE A 65 -6.79 -23.87 -15.14
C PHE A 65 -5.35 -23.64 -15.58
N ASP A 66 -5.06 -23.65 -16.87
CA ASP A 66 -3.75 -23.26 -17.40
C ASP A 66 -3.39 -21.82 -17.04
N TYR A 67 -4.35 -20.92 -17.17
CA TYR A 67 -4.18 -19.53 -16.77
C TYR A 67 -3.98 -19.37 -15.25
N VAL A 68 -4.69 -20.15 -14.41
CA VAL A 68 -4.47 -20.20 -12.96
C VAL A 68 -3.03 -20.59 -12.65
N GLU A 69 -2.52 -21.66 -13.28
CA GLU A 69 -1.15 -22.11 -13.06
C GLU A 69 -0.13 -21.09 -13.49
N LYS A 70 -0.32 -20.47 -14.64
CA LYS A 70 0.57 -19.43 -15.15
C LYS A 70 0.62 -18.20 -14.23
N THR A 71 -0.57 -17.77 -13.77
CA THR A 71 -0.71 -16.58 -12.92
C THR A 71 -0.15 -16.79 -11.52
N TYR A 72 -0.30 -17.99 -10.95
CA TYR A 72 0.08 -18.30 -9.57
C TYR A 72 1.22 -19.33 -9.48
N HIS A 73 2.00 -19.48 -10.51
CA HIS A 73 3.03 -20.51 -10.68
C HIS A 73 3.90 -20.71 -9.43
N ASP A 74 4.51 -19.65 -8.91
CA ASP A 74 5.41 -19.71 -7.74
C ASP A 74 4.69 -20.05 -6.43
N SER A 75 3.37 -19.97 -6.40
CA SER A 75 2.53 -20.20 -5.23
C SER A 75 1.93 -21.60 -5.19
N LEU A 76 1.91 -22.31 -6.31
CA LEU A 76 1.34 -23.65 -6.42
C LEU A 76 2.40 -24.71 -6.11
N HIS A 77 2.05 -25.72 -5.31
CA HIS A 77 3.01 -26.75 -4.89
C HIS A 77 3.44 -27.64 -6.04
N HIS A 78 2.53 -28.01 -6.93
CA HIS A 78 2.80 -28.92 -8.05
C HIS A 78 3.66 -28.25 -9.13
N THR A 79 3.40 -26.98 -9.49
CA THR A 79 4.19 -26.24 -10.48
C THR A 79 5.65 -26.09 -10.03
N VAL A 80 5.87 -25.66 -8.78
CA VAL A 80 7.22 -25.57 -8.19
C VAL A 80 7.90 -26.95 -8.12
N LEU A 81 7.11 -28.01 -7.85
CA LEU A 81 7.64 -29.37 -7.83
C LEU A 81 8.04 -29.82 -9.24
N GLU A 82 7.21 -29.59 -10.26
CA GLU A 82 7.53 -29.89 -11.66
C GLU A 82 8.81 -29.19 -12.14
N ASP A 83 8.97 -27.90 -11.82
CA ASP A 83 10.18 -27.16 -12.17
C ASP A 83 11.43 -27.75 -11.52
N LEU A 84 11.35 -28.10 -10.25
CA LEU A 84 12.48 -28.71 -9.53
C LEU A 84 12.81 -30.10 -10.10
N LEU A 85 11.80 -30.87 -10.51
CA LEU A 85 12.03 -32.21 -11.11
C LEU A 85 12.69 -32.14 -12.49
N ARG A 86 12.53 -31.05 -13.24
CA ARG A 86 13.17 -30.83 -14.56
C ARG A 86 14.66 -30.47 -14.46
N ILE A 87 15.19 -30.19 -13.29
CA ILE A 87 16.62 -29.88 -13.08
C ILE A 87 17.43 -31.16 -13.05
N ASN A 88 18.46 -31.30 -13.90
CA ASN A 88 19.26 -32.53 -14.02
C ASN A 88 20.13 -32.80 -12.79
N ASP A 89 20.90 -31.82 -12.32
CA ASP A 89 21.79 -31.97 -11.16
C ASP A 89 21.20 -31.23 -9.95
N LYS A 90 20.44 -31.94 -9.12
CA LYS A 90 19.76 -31.37 -7.98
C LYS A 90 20.65 -31.26 -6.75
N SER A 91 20.72 -30.10 -6.13
CA SER A 91 21.36 -29.90 -4.86
C SER A 91 20.59 -30.59 -3.70
N GLU A 92 21.26 -30.84 -2.57
CA GLU A 92 20.61 -31.41 -1.37
C GLU A 92 19.44 -30.54 -0.88
N GLU A 93 19.56 -29.21 -1.03
CA GLU A 93 18.52 -28.25 -0.68
C GLU A 93 17.29 -28.40 -1.59
N GLN A 94 17.49 -28.57 -2.91
CA GLN A 94 16.42 -28.80 -3.86
C GLN A 94 15.69 -30.12 -3.60
N ILE A 95 16.42 -31.19 -3.29
CA ILE A 95 15.82 -32.50 -2.91
C ILE A 95 14.97 -32.34 -1.65
N LYS A 96 15.41 -31.55 -0.68
CA LYS A 96 14.63 -31.26 0.52
C LYS A 96 13.33 -30.52 0.17
N ILE A 97 13.40 -29.52 -0.71
CA ILE A 97 12.21 -28.77 -1.17
C ILE A 97 11.25 -29.70 -1.92
N ILE A 98 11.75 -30.60 -2.78
CA ILE A 98 10.92 -31.61 -3.46
C ILE A 98 10.11 -32.42 -2.44
N LYS A 99 10.76 -32.98 -1.43
CA LYS A 99 10.09 -33.74 -0.35
C LYS A 99 9.06 -32.90 0.43
N GLU A 100 9.37 -31.62 0.64
CA GLU A 100 8.46 -30.66 1.26
C GLU A 100 7.24 -30.40 0.38
N LYS A 101 7.41 -30.16 -0.91
CA LYS A 101 6.33 -29.87 -1.85
C LYS A 101 5.43 -31.09 -2.13
N MET A 102 5.97 -32.29 -2.20
CA MET A 102 5.20 -33.53 -2.27
C MET A 102 4.24 -33.67 -1.07
N ASN A 103 4.61 -33.10 0.07
CA ASN A 103 3.83 -33.09 1.29
C ASN A 103 3.18 -31.73 1.62
N GLY A 104 3.16 -30.80 0.68
CA GLY A 104 2.83 -29.39 0.91
C GLY A 104 1.39 -29.14 1.36
N ASN A 105 0.44 -29.92 0.84
CA ASN A 105 -0.97 -29.85 1.23
C ASN A 105 -1.62 -31.24 1.23
N SER A 106 -2.92 -31.31 1.57
CA SER A 106 -3.66 -32.58 1.70
C SER A 106 -3.78 -33.33 0.37
N ILE A 107 -4.01 -32.62 -0.74
CA ILE A 107 -4.17 -33.24 -2.05
C ILE A 107 -2.84 -33.80 -2.57
N MET A 108 -1.73 -33.04 -2.45
CA MET A 108 -0.40 -33.50 -2.83
C MET A 108 0.00 -34.77 -2.09
N LYS A 109 -0.25 -34.81 -0.78
CA LYS A 109 -0.04 -36.03 0.04
C LYS A 109 -0.88 -37.21 -0.41
N LYS A 110 -2.10 -36.96 -0.86
CA LYS A 110 -3.03 -38.02 -1.33
C LYS A 110 -2.59 -38.56 -2.70
N VAL A 111 -2.30 -37.68 -3.65
CA VAL A 111 -1.93 -37.98 -5.03
C VAL A 111 -0.58 -38.68 -5.10
N LEU A 112 0.40 -38.19 -4.34
CA LEU A 112 1.78 -38.70 -4.35
C LEU A 112 2.07 -39.71 -3.23
N LYS A 113 1.03 -40.28 -2.62
CA LYS A 113 1.17 -41.25 -1.52
C LYS A 113 1.91 -42.50 -1.99
N GLY A 114 3.03 -42.79 -1.33
CA GLY A 114 3.81 -44.02 -1.59
C GLY A 114 4.76 -43.93 -2.80
N ILE A 115 4.90 -42.76 -3.42
CA ILE A 115 5.85 -42.52 -4.50
C ILE A 115 7.17 -42.02 -3.88
N ASP A 116 8.29 -42.57 -4.35
CA ASP A 116 9.61 -42.09 -3.94
C ASP A 116 9.90 -40.73 -4.58
N SER A 117 10.55 -39.84 -3.83
CA SER A 117 10.99 -38.52 -4.30
C SER A 117 11.99 -38.58 -5.47
N GLU A 118 12.60 -39.74 -5.71
CA GLU A 118 13.53 -39.98 -6.83
C GLU A 118 12.83 -40.51 -8.09
N ASP A 119 11.58 -40.94 -7.99
CA ASP A 119 10.78 -41.41 -9.14
C ASP A 119 10.07 -40.26 -9.86
N GLU A 120 10.88 -39.41 -10.49
CA GLU A 120 10.45 -38.19 -11.17
C GLU A 120 9.33 -38.43 -12.19
N LYS A 121 9.45 -39.52 -12.97
CA LYS A 121 8.48 -39.84 -14.01
C LYS A 121 7.10 -40.15 -13.45
N ASN A 122 7.04 -40.96 -12.41
CA ASN A 122 5.78 -41.31 -11.76
C ASN A 122 5.14 -40.11 -11.04
N ILE A 123 5.98 -39.24 -10.44
CA ILE A 123 5.49 -37.98 -9.84
C ILE A 123 4.81 -37.10 -10.89
N LEU A 124 5.48 -36.84 -12.02
CA LEU A 124 4.95 -36.01 -13.09
C LEU A 124 3.67 -36.60 -13.72
N GLU A 125 3.63 -37.92 -13.92
CA GLU A 125 2.45 -38.61 -14.44
C GLU A 125 1.25 -38.46 -13.48
N LYS A 126 1.46 -38.66 -12.18
CA LYS A 126 0.40 -38.50 -11.18
C LYS A 126 -0.07 -37.06 -11.01
N ILE A 127 0.82 -36.08 -11.15
CA ILE A 127 0.40 -34.66 -11.15
C ILE A 127 -0.46 -34.40 -12.39
N SER A 128 -0.05 -34.83 -13.56
CA SER A 128 -0.79 -34.63 -14.81
C SER A 128 -2.18 -35.27 -14.77
N GLU A 129 -2.29 -36.51 -14.28
CA GLU A 129 -3.58 -37.21 -14.14
C GLU A 129 -4.56 -36.54 -13.15
N ASN A 130 -4.06 -35.82 -12.18
CA ASN A 130 -4.87 -35.22 -11.09
C ASN A 130 -4.79 -33.69 -11.08
N ARG A 131 -4.36 -33.05 -12.16
CA ARG A 131 -4.02 -31.64 -12.23
C ARG A 131 -5.14 -30.73 -11.77
N GLU A 132 -6.34 -30.86 -12.30
CA GLU A 132 -7.49 -30.04 -11.92
C GLU A 132 -7.86 -30.20 -10.44
N ASP A 133 -7.88 -31.45 -9.95
CA ASP A 133 -8.16 -31.71 -8.55
C ASP A 133 -7.13 -31.09 -7.60
N ILE A 134 -5.85 -31.12 -8.03
CA ILE A 134 -4.75 -30.48 -7.29
C ILE A 134 -4.95 -28.98 -7.23
N ILE A 135 -5.29 -28.33 -8.34
CA ILE A 135 -5.54 -26.89 -8.39
C ILE A 135 -6.75 -26.56 -7.53
N ARG A 136 -7.89 -27.23 -7.72
CA ARG A 136 -9.13 -27.01 -6.96
C ARG A 136 -8.93 -27.18 -5.44
N ASP A 137 -8.19 -28.20 -5.01
CA ASP A 137 -7.98 -28.48 -3.58
C ASP A 137 -6.91 -27.58 -2.96
N THR A 138 -5.96 -27.09 -3.75
CA THR A 138 -4.97 -26.10 -3.30
C THR A 138 -5.68 -24.84 -2.78
N PHE A 139 -6.78 -24.44 -3.39
CA PHE A 139 -7.57 -23.31 -2.96
C PHE A 139 -8.29 -23.49 -1.61
N LYS A 140 -8.50 -24.72 -1.13
CA LYS A 140 -9.12 -24.96 0.18
C LYS A 140 -8.23 -24.58 1.36
N ASN A 141 -6.92 -24.74 1.22
CA ASN A 141 -5.98 -24.67 2.33
C ASN A 141 -4.84 -23.67 2.12
N ALA A 142 -4.75 -23.06 0.95
CA ALA A 142 -3.67 -22.14 0.66
C ALA A 142 -3.83 -20.82 1.41
N LYS A 143 -2.74 -20.38 2.01
CA LYS A 143 -2.66 -19.10 2.71
C LYS A 143 -2.41 -17.93 1.76
N PHE A 144 -2.23 -18.17 0.46
CA PHE A 144 -1.81 -17.20 -0.55
C PHE A 144 -2.64 -17.29 -1.82
N GLY A 145 -2.63 -16.22 -2.61
CA GLY A 145 -3.16 -16.20 -3.96
C GLY A 145 -4.66 -16.39 -4.06
N TYR A 146 -5.07 -17.13 -5.04
CA TYR A 146 -6.46 -17.37 -5.44
C TYR A 146 -7.37 -17.89 -4.31
N ALA A 147 -6.86 -18.74 -3.45
CA ALA A 147 -7.62 -19.34 -2.34
C ALA A 147 -8.24 -18.34 -1.35
N LYS A 148 -7.73 -17.11 -1.32
CA LYS A 148 -8.33 -16.05 -0.48
C LYS A 148 -9.68 -15.59 -0.99
N PHE A 149 -9.91 -15.68 -2.29
CA PHE A 149 -11.05 -15.09 -2.96
C PHE A 149 -12.14 -16.11 -3.22
N ALA A 150 -11.75 -17.32 -3.62
CA ALA A 150 -12.65 -18.30 -4.15
C ALA A 150 -13.10 -19.32 -3.11
N ASN A 151 -14.37 -19.68 -3.17
CA ASN A 151 -14.88 -20.86 -2.50
C ASN A 151 -14.52 -22.10 -3.33
N SER A 152 -13.46 -22.78 -2.97
CA SER A 152 -12.89 -23.91 -3.71
C SER A 152 -13.86 -25.03 -4.08
N ASN A 153 -14.95 -25.18 -3.30
CA ASN A 153 -15.99 -26.17 -3.60
C ASN A 153 -16.95 -25.71 -4.70
N LYS A 154 -16.79 -24.46 -5.15
CA LYS A 154 -17.74 -23.79 -6.04
C LYS A 154 -17.08 -23.20 -7.30
N ILE A 155 -15.75 -23.26 -7.39
CA ILE A 155 -15.02 -22.85 -8.59
C ILE A 155 -15.50 -23.69 -9.76
N ARG A 156 -15.82 -23.02 -10.86
CA ARG A 156 -16.28 -23.67 -12.10
C ARG A 156 -17.46 -24.61 -11.90
N SER A 157 -18.38 -24.28 -10.99
CA SER A 157 -19.63 -25.01 -10.79
C SER A 157 -20.82 -24.22 -11.31
N GLU A 158 -21.97 -24.84 -11.46
CA GLU A 158 -23.20 -24.23 -11.98
C GLU A 158 -23.57 -22.92 -11.31
N GLU A 159 -24.12 -22.00 -12.11
CA GLU A 159 -24.61 -20.68 -11.67
C GLU A 159 -25.80 -20.76 -10.69
N GLY A 160 -26.00 -19.72 -9.94
CA GLY A 160 -27.28 -19.33 -9.36
C GLY A 160 -27.58 -19.78 -7.95
N LYS A 161 -26.92 -20.82 -7.40
CA LYS A 161 -27.19 -21.30 -6.01
C LYS A 161 -25.96 -21.37 -5.12
N VAL A 162 -24.89 -20.80 -5.54
CA VAL A 162 -23.58 -20.93 -4.90
C VAL A 162 -23.00 -19.56 -4.59
N CYS A 163 -22.18 -19.47 -3.56
CA CYS A 163 -21.38 -18.30 -3.28
C CYS A 163 -19.93 -18.61 -3.71
N ARG A 164 -19.49 -18.08 -4.86
CA ARG A 164 -18.16 -18.30 -5.40
C ARG A 164 -17.09 -17.54 -4.63
N LEU A 165 -17.45 -16.36 -4.12
CA LEU A 165 -16.52 -15.51 -3.38
C LEU A 165 -16.50 -15.84 -1.90
N ASN A 166 -15.33 -16.20 -1.41
CA ASN A 166 -15.12 -16.48 0.00
C ASN A 166 -15.14 -15.16 0.81
N GLY A 167 -16.00 -15.08 1.82
CA GLY A 167 -16.11 -13.92 2.70
C GLY A 167 -16.88 -12.72 2.13
N TYR A 168 -17.53 -12.87 0.98
CA TYR A 168 -18.38 -11.80 0.44
C TYR A 168 -19.70 -11.68 1.19
N TYR A 169 -20.35 -12.81 1.48
CA TYR A 169 -21.57 -12.84 2.28
C TYR A 169 -21.20 -13.12 3.73
N VAL A 170 -21.32 -12.10 4.57
CA VAL A 170 -21.02 -12.17 6.02
C VAL A 170 -21.86 -13.22 6.74
N ASP A 171 -23.01 -13.54 6.17
CA ASP A 171 -24.02 -14.44 6.75
C ASP A 171 -23.91 -15.91 6.30
N THR A 172 -22.95 -16.25 5.44
CA THR A 172 -22.69 -17.65 5.15
C THR A 172 -22.07 -18.31 6.38
N SER A 173 -22.90 -19.03 7.09
CA SER A 173 -22.59 -19.59 8.39
C SER A 173 -21.43 -20.58 8.37
N ARG A 174 -20.35 -20.27 9.03
CA ARG A 174 -19.60 -21.30 9.77
C ARG A 174 -20.38 -21.57 11.06
N LYS A 175 -20.64 -22.84 11.34
CA LYS A 175 -21.53 -23.46 12.37
C LYS A 175 -21.82 -22.69 13.68
N THR A 176 -21.09 -21.67 14.06
CA THR A 176 -21.22 -20.98 15.36
C THR A 176 -21.08 -19.45 15.33
N LYS A 177 -20.90 -18.87 14.16
CA LYS A 177 -20.62 -17.42 14.04
C LYS A 177 -21.62 -16.65 13.16
N SER A 178 -22.74 -17.25 12.81
CA SER A 178 -23.72 -16.65 11.92
C SER A 178 -24.72 -15.82 12.73
N ILE A 179 -24.78 -14.55 12.39
CA ILE A 179 -25.88 -13.65 12.79
C ILE A 179 -27.19 -14.11 12.12
N GLY A 180 -27.10 -14.89 11.05
CA GLY A 180 -28.23 -15.34 10.25
C GLY A 180 -28.78 -16.71 10.60
N PHE A 181 -28.62 -17.23 11.83
CA PHE A 181 -29.20 -18.51 12.22
C PHE A 181 -30.73 -18.56 12.18
N ALA A 182 -31.40 -17.42 11.99
CA ALA A 182 -32.83 -17.31 11.73
C ALA A 182 -33.20 -17.53 10.25
N PHE A 183 -32.22 -17.65 9.34
CA PHE A 183 -32.44 -17.83 7.90
C PHE A 183 -32.00 -19.23 7.46
N ASP A 184 -32.87 -19.91 6.74
CA ASP A 184 -32.54 -21.19 6.10
C ASP A 184 -31.55 -20.92 4.94
N ASP A 185 -30.38 -21.56 4.96
CA ASP A 185 -29.38 -21.45 3.88
C ASP A 185 -29.95 -21.89 2.51
N LYS A 186 -30.98 -22.74 2.49
CA LYS A 186 -31.64 -23.18 1.27
C LYS A 186 -32.59 -22.15 0.67
N SER A 187 -32.97 -21.13 1.43
CA SER A 187 -33.87 -20.05 0.97
C SER A 187 -33.14 -18.84 0.42
N ARG A 188 -31.82 -18.84 0.43
CA ARG A 188 -31.02 -17.72 -0.07
C ARG A 188 -30.82 -17.79 -1.57
N ASN A 189 -31.16 -16.71 -2.28
CA ASN A 189 -30.78 -16.50 -3.66
C ASN A 189 -29.49 -15.71 -3.68
N TYR A 190 -28.44 -16.31 -4.23
CA TYR A 190 -27.19 -15.62 -4.51
C TYR A 190 -27.23 -15.08 -5.94
N ASN A 191 -26.90 -13.81 -6.12
CA ASN A 191 -26.56 -13.26 -7.43
C ASN A 191 -25.12 -13.67 -7.77
N ASP A 192 -24.95 -14.89 -8.20
CA ASP A 192 -23.67 -15.52 -8.47
C ASP A 192 -23.58 -15.91 -9.95
N PHE A 193 -22.46 -15.59 -10.58
CA PHE A 193 -22.21 -15.75 -12.00
C PHE A 193 -20.86 -16.43 -12.23
N LEU A 194 -20.70 -17.16 -13.34
CA LEU A 194 -19.42 -17.79 -13.70
C LEU A 194 -18.30 -16.78 -13.89
N GLU A 195 -18.62 -15.58 -14.34
CA GLU A 195 -17.71 -14.48 -14.50
C GLU A 195 -17.01 -14.08 -13.20
N PHE A 196 -17.61 -14.39 -12.05
CA PHE A 196 -17.01 -14.12 -10.74
C PHE A 196 -15.81 -15.04 -10.41
N ASP A 197 -15.64 -16.13 -11.14
CA ASP A 197 -14.45 -16.97 -11.03
C ASP A 197 -13.18 -16.24 -11.53
N PHE A 198 -13.33 -15.17 -12.31
CA PHE A 198 -12.22 -14.33 -12.79
C PHE A 198 -11.83 -13.19 -11.85
N ILE A 199 -12.62 -12.90 -10.81
CA ILE A 199 -12.35 -11.82 -9.83
C ILE A 199 -10.93 -11.91 -9.24
N PRO A 200 -10.42 -13.08 -8.83
CA PRO A 200 -9.07 -13.19 -8.26
C PRO A 200 -7.96 -12.64 -9.15
N PHE A 201 -8.13 -12.72 -10.45
CA PHE A 201 -7.14 -12.25 -11.43
C PHE A 201 -7.09 -10.72 -11.57
N ALA A 202 -8.09 -10.00 -11.05
CA ALA A 202 -8.09 -8.54 -11.05
C ALA A 202 -7.26 -7.92 -9.92
N PHE A 203 -7.07 -8.67 -8.85
CA PHE A 203 -6.37 -8.21 -7.66
C PHE A 203 -4.85 -8.36 -7.76
N THR A 204 -4.12 -7.61 -6.94
CA THR A 204 -2.69 -7.86 -6.74
C THR A 204 -2.45 -9.18 -6.01
N HIS A 205 -1.34 -9.88 -6.33
CA HIS A 205 -1.07 -11.25 -5.86
C HIS A 205 -0.34 -11.32 -4.53
N ASP A 206 -0.50 -10.31 -3.69
CA ASP A 206 0.19 -10.18 -2.40
C ASP A 206 -0.61 -10.75 -1.21
N ARG A 207 0.03 -10.73 -0.01
CA ARG A 207 -0.63 -11.06 1.27
C ARG A 207 -1.88 -10.22 1.53
N GLU A 208 -1.81 -8.93 1.19
CA GLU A 208 -2.95 -8.02 1.14
C GLU A 208 -3.19 -7.64 -0.31
N SER A 209 -4.22 -8.19 -0.89
CA SER A 209 -4.56 -7.96 -2.29
C SER A 209 -5.43 -6.74 -2.44
N VAL A 210 -5.17 -5.95 -3.48
CA VAL A 210 -5.81 -4.66 -3.74
C VAL A 210 -6.42 -4.65 -5.13
N PHE A 211 -7.60 -4.07 -5.25
CA PHE A 211 -8.27 -3.76 -6.52
C PHE A 211 -8.83 -2.34 -6.47
N ILE A 212 -8.55 -1.52 -7.48
CA ILE A 212 -9.12 -0.17 -7.61
C ILE A 212 -10.37 -0.24 -8.47
N ASN A 213 -11.52 0.02 -7.85
CA ASN A 213 -12.80 0.04 -8.54
C ASN A 213 -13.06 1.39 -9.22
N ASN A 214 -12.29 1.68 -10.26
CA ASN A 214 -12.47 2.84 -11.11
C ASN A 214 -13.54 2.54 -12.18
N ASN A 215 -14.80 2.45 -11.77
CA ASN A 215 -15.92 1.94 -12.56
C ASN A 215 -16.57 2.95 -13.50
N ILE A 216 -15.91 4.05 -13.83
CA ILE A 216 -16.38 5.02 -14.82
C ILE A 216 -16.47 4.40 -16.21
N SER A 217 -15.48 3.59 -16.57
CA SER A 217 -15.51 2.77 -17.78
C SER A 217 -14.57 1.57 -17.65
N VAL A 218 -14.75 0.58 -18.52
CA VAL A 218 -13.86 -0.59 -18.64
C VAL A 218 -12.42 -0.15 -18.89
N ARG A 219 -12.21 0.86 -19.75
CA ARG A 219 -10.85 1.38 -20.03
C ARG A 219 -10.19 1.99 -18.81
N HIS A 220 -10.95 2.73 -17.98
CA HIS A 220 -10.43 3.29 -16.73
C HIS A 220 -10.12 2.20 -15.71
N LEU A 221 -10.97 1.16 -15.62
CA LEU A 221 -10.70 -0.01 -14.76
C LEU A 221 -9.39 -0.69 -15.13
N ILE A 222 -9.18 -1.01 -16.42
CA ILE A 222 -7.97 -1.66 -16.91
C ILE A 222 -6.76 -0.80 -16.54
N LYS A 223 -6.77 0.47 -16.93
CA LYS A 223 -5.65 1.38 -16.71
C LYS A 223 -5.28 1.48 -15.22
N SER A 224 -6.27 1.68 -14.34
CA SER A 224 -6.05 1.80 -12.90
C SER A 224 -5.43 0.54 -12.27
N ASN A 225 -5.71 -0.64 -12.83
CA ASN A 225 -5.26 -1.92 -12.27
C ASN A 225 -4.05 -2.53 -13.00
N THR A 226 -3.69 -2.06 -14.20
CA THR A 226 -2.48 -2.50 -14.92
C THR A 226 -1.22 -1.90 -14.29
N ASP A 227 -1.24 -0.61 -14.01
CA ASP A 227 -0.08 0.09 -13.43
C ASP A 227 0.28 -0.44 -12.03
N ILE A 228 -0.71 -0.89 -11.26
CA ILE A 228 -0.49 -1.52 -9.94
C ILE A 228 0.29 -2.84 -10.05
N LEU A 229 0.02 -3.64 -11.07
CA LEU A 229 0.70 -4.93 -11.25
C LEU A 229 2.13 -4.77 -11.76
N SER A 230 2.35 -3.89 -12.74
CA SER A 230 3.69 -3.64 -13.33
C SER A 230 4.67 -3.10 -12.28
N ASN A 231 4.18 -2.36 -11.30
CA ASN A 231 4.99 -1.73 -10.26
C ASN A 231 5.28 -2.67 -9.08
N ASN A 232 4.44 -3.69 -8.83
CA ASN A 232 4.72 -4.71 -7.83
C ASN A 232 6.01 -5.50 -8.13
N GLN A 233 6.35 -5.74 -9.40
CA GLN A 233 7.61 -6.41 -9.76
C GLN A 233 8.86 -5.61 -9.35
N ASN A 234 8.78 -4.26 -9.37
CA ASN A 234 9.86 -3.39 -8.92
C ASN A 234 9.86 -3.16 -7.40
N THR A 235 8.70 -3.26 -6.74
CA THR A 235 8.55 -3.07 -5.30
C THR A 235 8.78 -4.36 -4.50
N GLU A 236 8.81 -5.53 -5.09
CA GLU A 236 9.14 -6.78 -4.38
C GLU A 236 10.51 -6.73 -3.69
N LYS A 237 11.53 -6.12 -4.32
CA LYS A 237 12.83 -5.89 -3.67
C LYS A 237 12.77 -4.90 -2.49
N LEU A 238 11.79 -3.99 -2.48
CA LEU A 238 11.55 -3.04 -1.39
C LEU A 238 10.56 -3.58 -0.35
N SER A 239 9.57 -4.36 -0.78
CA SER A 239 8.47 -4.87 0.04
C SER A 239 8.89 -5.95 1.04
N HIS A 240 9.95 -6.72 0.76
CA HIS A 240 10.50 -7.69 1.72
C HIS A 240 11.05 -7.05 3.01
N LYS A 241 11.36 -5.74 2.99
CA LYS A 241 11.86 -4.99 4.16
C LYS A 241 10.82 -4.09 4.84
N LEU A 242 9.70 -3.78 4.17
CA LEU A 242 8.64 -2.96 4.72
C LEU A 242 7.53 -3.88 5.23
N ASN A 243 7.16 -3.73 6.50
CA ASN A 243 6.01 -4.44 7.05
C ASN A 243 4.79 -4.25 6.13
N LYS A 244 4.27 -5.36 5.69
CA LYS A 244 3.22 -5.58 4.70
C LYS A 244 1.85 -5.12 5.20
N ASN A 245 1.72 -3.85 5.59
CA ASN A 245 0.46 -3.30 6.01
C ASN A 245 -0.24 -2.70 4.79
N PHE A 246 -1.53 -2.96 4.64
CA PHE A 246 -2.43 -2.48 3.60
C PHE A 246 -2.22 -1.00 3.25
N ARG A 247 -2.10 -0.17 4.26
CA ARG A 247 -1.96 1.29 4.10
C ARG A 247 -0.67 1.71 3.41
N SER A 248 0.38 0.91 3.58
CA SER A 248 1.63 1.09 2.84
C SER A 248 1.43 0.91 1.34
N LYS A 249 0.62 -0.06 0.95
CA LYS A 249 0.33 -0.35 -0.46
C LYS A 249 -0.56 0.70 -1.09
N VAL A 250 -1.58 1.17 -0.37
CA VAL A 250 -2.39 2.30 -0.83
C VAL A 250 -1.50 3.50 -1.10
N PHE A 251 -0.60 3.83 -0.19
CA PHE A 251 0.33 4.95 -0.39
C PHE A 251 1.17 4.79 -1.67
N TYR A 252 1.80 3.62 -1.86
CA TYR A 252 2.66 3.40 -3.02
C TYR A 252 1.87 3.27 -4.33
N ASN A 253 0.76 2.55 -4.32
CA ASN A 253 -0.06 2.35 -5.51
C ASN A 253 -0.74 3.64 -5.98
N PHE A 254 -1.20 4.49 -5.05
CA PHE A 254 -1.79 5.77 -5.43
C PHE A 254 -0.76 6.83 -5.84
N ASN A 255 0.47 6.77 -5.36
CA ASN A 255 1.52 7.65 -5.88
C ASN A 255 1.72 7.51 -7.40
N GLU A 256 1.43 6.35 -7.95
CA GLU A 256 1.65 6.05 -9.36
C GLU A 256 0.36 6.11 -10.18
N ALA A 257 -0.77 5.63 -9.63
CA ALA A 257 -2.08 5.66 -10.29
C ALA A 257 -2.77 7.04 -10.25
N SER A 258 -2.28 7.97 -9.42
CA SER A 258 -2.91 9.27 -9.17
C SER A 258 -2.93 10.22 -10.38
N THR A 259 -2.09 9.99 -11.39
CA THR A 259 -1.97 10.89 -12.55
C THR A 259 -3.22 10.90 -13.46
N PHE A 260 -4.15 9.96 -13.29
CA PHE A 260 -5.34 9.83 -14.15
C PHE A 260 -6.64 9.58 -13.38
N ILE A 261 -6.60 9.61 -12.03
CA ILE A 261 -7.79 9.52 -11.18
C ILE A 261 -8.04 10.91 -10.57
N ASP A 262 -9.06 11.61 -11.08
CA ASP A 262 -9.41 12.96 -10.64
C ASP A 262 -10.80 13.06 -9.95
N TYR A 263 -11.23 11.94 -9.37
CA TYR A 263 -12.51 11.78 -8.65
C TYR A 263 -12.37 10.80 -7.51
N ASP A 264 -13.39 10.71 -6.66
CA ASP A 264 -13.43 9.74 -5.56
C ASP A 264 -13.48 8.32 -6.11
N VAL A 265 -12.66 7.42 -5.55
CA VAL A 265 -12.56 6.03 -6.02
C VAL A 265 -12.72 5.04 -4.87
N GLU A 266 -13.35 3.92 -5.17
CA GLU A 266 -13.47 2.78 -4.26
C GLU A 266 -12.27 1.85 -4.41
N VAL A 267 -11.70 1.43 -3.30
CA VAL A 267 -10.59 0.45 -3.25
C VAL A 267 -11.04 -0.76 -2.47
N ILE A 268 -10.99 -1.90 -3.10
CA ILE A 268 -11.34 -3.18 -2.49
C ILE A 268 -10.09 -3.92 -2.05
N LEU A 269 -10.14 -4.45 -0.87
CA LEU A 269 -9.04 -5.09 -0.19
C LEU A 269 -9.42 -6.47 0.27
N LYS A 270 -8.49 -7.40 0.13
CA LYS A 270 -8.58 -8.72 0.69
C LYS A 270 -7.29 -9.11 1.39
N SER A 271 -7.32 -9.07 2.72
CA SER A 271 -6.21 -9.56 3.53
C SER A 271 -6.26 -11.07 3.66
N GLN A 272 -5.09 -11.68 3.80
CA GLN A 272 -4.96 -13.10 4.14
C GLN A 272 -5.52 -13.42 5.52
N ASP A 273 -5.42 -12.45 6.43
CA ASP A 273 -5.80 -12.64 7.83
C ASP A 273 -7.30 -12.41 8.07
N ASN A 274 -8.02 -11.85 7.07
CA ASN A 274 -9.44 -11.52 7.16
C ASN A 274 -10.30 -12.40 6.26
N ASP A 275 -11.43 -12.87 6.78
CA ASP A 275 -12.42 -13.65 6.03
C ASP A 275 -13.38 -12.78 5.18
N TYR A 276 -13.19 -11.46 5.13
CA TYR A 276 -14.07 -10.51 4.45
C TYR A 276 -13.29 -9.57 3.52
N PHE A 277 -14.02 -8.96 2.59
CA PHE A 277 -13.52 -7.87 1.77
C PHE A 277 -13.73 -6.55 2.51
N GLU A 278 -12.70 -5.72 2.52
CA GLU A 278 -12.76 -4.36 3.06
C GLU A 278 -12.87 -3.37 1.90
N THR A 279 -13.76 -2.39 2.03
CA THR A 279 -13.92 -1.31 1.07
C THR A 279 -13.44 -0.01 1.68
N VAL A 280 -12.57 0.69 0.99
CA VAL A 280 -12.06 2.01 1.36
C VAL A 280 -12.38 3.01 0.26
N PHE A 281 -13.10 4.07 0.60
CA PHE A 281 -13.29 5.19 -0.32
C PHE A 281 -12.13 6.17 -0.20
N VAL A 282 -11.46 6.41 -1.32
CA VAL A 282 -10.34 7.35 -1.41
C VAL A 282 -10.82 8.60 -2.12
N ARG A 283 -10.79 9.73 -1.41
CA ARG A 283 -11.24 11.01 -1.93
C ARG A 283 -10.26 11.57 -2.95
N LYS A 284 -10.77 12.33 -3.91
CA LYS A 284 -9.97 13.06 -4.91
C LYS A 284 -8.85 13.87 -4.27
N GLU A 285 -9.14 14.62 -3.21
CA GLU A 285 -8.16 15.45 -2.52
C GLU A 285 -7.02 14.62 -1.91
N ALA A 286 -7.32 13.41 -1.41
CA ALA A 286 -6.30 12.49 -0.91
C ALA A 286 -5.41 11.97 -2.04
N ILE A 287 -5.99 11.64 -3.20
CA ILE A 287 -5.27 11.22 -4.41
C ILE A 287 -4.29 12.33 -4.86
N GLU A 288 -4.77 13.57 -4.93
CA GLU A 288 -3.96 14.73 -5.31
C GLU A 288 -2.83 15.02 -4.32
N ILE A 289 -3.02 14.71 -3.01
CA ILE A 289 -1.95 14.79 -2.01
C ILE A 289 -0.90 13.70 -2.27
N PHE A 290 -1.30 12.44 -2.55
CA PHE A 290 -0.37 11.37 -2.89
C PHE A 290 0.43 11.69 -4.15
N GLU A 291 -0.21 12.19 -5.20
CA GLU A 291 0.45 12.66 -6.40
C GLU A 291 1.48 13.78 -6.12
N SER A 292 1.09 14.75 -5.29
CA SER A 292 1.98 15.83 -4.89
C SER A 292 3.19 15.33 -4.10
N ILE A 293 2.99 14.32 -3.22
CA ILE A 293 4.09 13.66 -2.50
C ILE A 293 5.03 12.98 -3.48
N SER A 294 4.50 12.22 -4.45
CA SER A 294 5.29 11.54 -5.48
C SER A 294 6.14 12.52 -6.29
N LYS A 295 5.55 13.63 -6.76
CA LYS A 295 6.24 14.68 -7.51
C LYS A 295 7.38 15.34 -6.71
N ILE A 296 7.14 15.65 -5.43
CA ILE A 296 8.13 16.29 -4.55
C ILE A 296 9.28 15.33 -4.21
N ASP A 297 8.98 14.04 -4.12
CA ASP A 297 9.91 13.01 -3.61
C ASP A 297 10.62 12.22 -4.72
N SER A 298 10.35 12.54 -6.00
CA SER A 298 10.79 11.78 -7.18
C SER A 298 12.33 11.61 -7.26
N GLU A 299 13.10 12.60 -6.90
CA GLU A 299 14.57 12.56 -7.04
C GLU A 299 15.30 11.92 -5.84
N LYS A 300 14.93 12.33 -4.61
CA LYS A 300 15.72 12.03 -3.39
C LYS A 300 15.06 11.06 -2.43
N GLN A 301 13.80 10.74 -2.62
CA GLN A 301 13.00 9.82 -1.80
C GLN A 301 13.07 10.11 -0.28
N TYR A 302 13.18 11.40 0.10
CA TYR A 302 13.30 11.79 1.50
C TYR A 302 12.04 11.52 2.31
N ILE A 303 10.85 11.79 1.73
CA ILE A 303 9.58 11.51 2.39
C ILE A 303 9.43 9.99 2.56
N GLN A 304 9.69 9.21 1.51
CA GLN A 304 9.63 7.75 1.58
C GLN A 304 10.60 7.18 2.64
N LYS A 305 11.80 7.73 2.77
CA LYS A 305 12.75 7.35 3.83
C LYS A 305 12.21 7.68 5.21
N ALA A 306 11.59 8.86 5.38
CA ALA A 306 10.99 9.27 6.64
C ALA A 306 9.78 8.40 7.02
N LEU A 307 8.97 7.96 6.05
CA LEU A 307 7.82 7.10 6.31
C LEU A 307 8.19 5.69 6.82
N LYS A 308 9.43 5.26 6.63
CA LYS A 308 9.92 3.96 7.16
C LYS A 308 10.17 3.97 8.68
N TYR A 309 10.11 5.13 9.33
CA TYR A 309 10.34 5.20 10.77
C TYR A 309 9.23 4.51 11.56
N LYS A 310 9.67 3.78 12.59
CA LYS A 310 8.81 3.23 13.65
C LYS A 310 9.30 3.77 14.97
N ILE A 311 8.43 4.45 15.69
CA ILE A 311 8.80 5.10 16.97
C ILE A 311 8.32 4.21 18.09
N LYS A 312 9.25 3.64 18.83
CA LYS A 312 8.95 2.84 20.01
C LYS A 312 8.55 3.76 21.16
N ILE A 313 7.33 3.65 21.65
CA ILE A 313 6.83 4.39 22.81
C ILE A 313 7.09 3.60 24.09
N ASN A 314 6.75 2.32 24.08
CA ASN A 314 7.05 1.34 25.11
C ASN A 314 7.25 -0.04 24.48
N ASP A 315 7.36 -1.10 25.27
CA ASP A 315 7.63 -2.44 24.76
C ASP A 315 6.50 -2.99 23.90
N ASP A 316 5.27 -2.59 24.15
CA ASP A 316 4.05 -3.09 23.48
C ASP A 316 3.50 -2.14 22.42
N TYR A 317 3.96 -0.88 22.39
CA TYR A 317 3.37 0.15 21.53
C TYR A 317 4.40 0.90 20.68
N TYR A 318 4.14 0.88 19.37
CA TYR A 318 4.92 1.58 18.36
C TYR A 318 4.02 2.47 17.53
N ILE A 319 4.50 3.67 17.21
CA ILE A 319 3.91 4.50 16.14
C ILE A 319 4.56 4.12 14.82
N ASP A 320 3.79 3.51 13.94
CA ASP A 320 4.18 3.29 12.53
C ASP A 320 3.85 4.57 11.75
N ILE A 321 4.91 5.27 11.32
CA ILE A 321 4.77 6.59 10.68
C ILE A 321 4.05 6.48 9.34
N LEU A 322 4.33 5.44 8.56
CA LEU A 322 3.68 5.22 7.27
C LEU A 322 2.15 5.06 7.45
N ASN A 323 1.75 4.21 8.38
CA ASN A 323 0.33 4.01 8.68
C ASN A 323 -0.35 5.27 9.18
N TYR A 324 0.32 6.00 10.07
CA TYR A 324 -0.23 7.23 10.62
C TYR A 324 -0.43 8.28 9.52
N VAL A 325 0.59 8.50 8.68
CA VAL A 325 0.53 9.48 7.58
C VAL A 325 -0.49 9.08 6.54
N THR A 326 -0.49 7.81 6.10
CA THR A 326 -1.47 7.33 5.10
C THR A 326 -2.90 7.51 5.58
N ASN A 327 -3.19 7.16 6.85
CA ASN A 327 -4.51 7.41 7.43
C ASN A 327 -4.87 8.88 7.48
N SER A 328 -3.91 9.72 7.85
CA SER A 328 -4.14 11.16 7.93
C SER A 328 -4.45 11.75 6.55
N VAL A 329 -3.74 11.32 5.50
CA VAL A 329 -4.01 11.75 4.12
C VAL A 329 -5.39 11.24 3.65
N LEU A 330 -5.68 9.94 3.82
CA LEU A 330 -6.98 9.37 3.40
C LEU A 330 -8.17 10.05 4.07
N ASN A 331 -8.02 10.44 5.34
CA ASN A 331 -9.08 11.11 6.10
C ASN A 331 -8.98 12.64 6.07
N LEU A 332 -8.06 13.21 5.31
CA LEU A 332 -7.77 14.65 5.25
C LEU A 332 -7.53 15.24 6.66
N GLN A 333 -6.78 14.53 7.49
CA GLN A 333 -6.45 14.95 8.85
C GLN A 333 -5.03 15.52 8.93
N VAL A 334 -4.88 16.65 9.59
CA VAL A 334 -3.58 17.30 9.80
C VAL A 334 -2.67 16.48 10.72
N LEU A 335 -1.36 16.53 10.47
CA LEU A 335 -0.34 15.83 11.24
C LEU A 335 0.16 16.57 12.47
N ASP A 336 -0.49 17.67 12.84
CA ASP A 336 -0.07 18.58 13.91
C ASP A 336 0.26 17.87 15.22
N LYS A 337 -0.63 16.96 15.65
CA LYS A 337 -0.45 16.21 16.89
C LYS A 337 0.82 15.35 16.89
N LEU A 338 1.08 14.70 15.78
CA LEU A 338 2.29 13.88 15.59
C LEU A 338 3.56 14.76 15.57
N ILE A 339 3.53 15.89 14.85
CA ILE A 339 4.65 16.82 14.75
C ILE A 339 4.99 17.40 16.13
N VAL A 340 3.97 17.88 16.88
CA VAL A 340 4.15 18.40 18.24
C VAL A 340 4.68 17.34 19.20
N PHE A 341 4.16 16.11 19.10
CA PHE A 341 4.65 14.97 19.86
C PHE A 341 6.15 14.74 19.60
N LEU A 342 6.57 14.70 18.32
CA LEU A 342 7.95 14.45 17.94
C LEU A 342 8.91 15.57 18.35
N PHE A 343 8.48 16.82 18.37
CA PHE A 343 9.29 17.91 18.91
C PHE A 343 9.63 17.72 20.38
N ARG A 344 8.79 17.04 21.14
CA ARG A 344 9.02 16.74 22.57
C ARG A 344 9.77 15.43 22.78
N TYR A 345 9.59 14.49 21.88
CA TYR A 345 10.08 13.13 22.05
C TYR A 345 11.53 13.04 21.59
N LYS A 346 12.41 12.63 22.52
CA LYS A 346 13.82 12.33 22.25
C LYS A 346 14.05 10.85 22.43
N PHE A 347 14.69 10.21 21.48
CA PHE A 347 15.02 8.79 21.56
C PHE A 347 16.47 8.57 22.00
N ASN A 348 16.72 7.44 22.64
CA ASN A 348 18.08 7.04 23.03
C ASN A 348 18.73 6.26 21.90
N ILE A 349 19.85 6.74 21.39
CA ILE A 349 20.70 5.97 20.48
C ILE A 349 21.56 5.07 21.34
N LYS A 350 21.46 3.73 21.14
CA LYS A 350 22.42 2.78 21.68
C LYS A 350 23.70 2.91 20.84
N SER A 351 24.73 3.56 21.37
CA SER A 351 26.06 3.49 20.78
C SER A 351 26.66 2.11 21.08
N ASN A 352 27.31 1.50 20.09
CA ASN A 352 28.01 0.22 20.25
C ASN A 352 29.21 0.29 21.21
N ASP A 353 29.65 1.48 21.54
CA ASP A 353 30.66 1.74 22.56
C ASP A 353 29.97 2.13 23.86
N ASN A 354 30.36 1.53 24.97
CA ASN A 354 29.88 1.72 26.35
C ASN A 354 29.86 3.19 26.87
N LYS A 355 29.73 4.15 25.99
CA LYS A 355 29.58 5.57 26.27
C LYS A 355 28.12 5.96 26.23
N ARG A 356 27.69 6.76 27.21
CA ARG A 356 26.35 7.31 27.47
C ARG A 356 25.47 7.39 26.24
N ALA A 357 24.29 6.73 26.29
CA ALA A 357 23.29 6.83 25.24
C ALA A 357 22.96 8.32 24.98
N GLU A 358 23.33 8.82 23.82
CA GLU A 358 23.00 10.17 23.40
C GLU A 358 21.50 10.25 23.02
N LYS A 359 20.84 11.31 23.50
CA LYS A 359 19.45 11.57 23.10
C LYS A 359 19.46 12.32 21.79
N SER A 360 18.87 11.72 20.76
CA SER A 360 18.74 12.31 19.43
C SER A 360 17.32 12.83 19.18
N ASP A 361 17.24 13.83 18.34
CA ASP A 361 15.98 14.42 17.89
C ASP A 361 15.53 13.83 16.55
N TYR A 362 14.22 13.78 16.32
CA TYR A 362 13.64 13.33 15.04
C TYR A 362 13.61 14.45 13.99
N GLY A 363 14.63 15.30 13.91
CA GLY A 363 14.65 16.49 13.04
C GLY A 363 14.36 16.19 11.57
N PHE A 364 15.03 15.16 11.01
CA PHE A 364 14.80 14.75 9.62
C PHE A 364 13.34 14.30 9.41
N LEU A 365 12.81 13.43 10.27
CA LEU A 365 11.45 12.95 10.19
C LEU A 365 10.45 14.12 10.29
N ILE A 366 10.62 14.98 11.28
CA ILE A 366 9.76 16.17 11.49
C ILE A 366 9.72 17.04 10.24
N SER A 367 10.88 17.32 9.62
CA SER A 367 10.93 18.16 8.42
C SER A 367 10.15 17.56 7.23
N GLN A 368 10.18 16.24 7.06
CA GLN A 368 9.40 15.58 6.01
C GLN A 368 7.91 15.54 6.35
N LEU A 369 7.54 15.31 7.62
CA LEU A 369 6.14 15.36 8.05
C LEU A 369 5.52 16.76 7.90
N ILE A 370 6.29 17.83 8.15
CA ILE A 370 5.84 19.20 7.90
C ILE A 370 5.54 19.39 6.40
N ARG A 371 6.38 18.85 5.50
CA ARG A 371 6.12 18.92 4.04
C ARG A 371 4.80 18.25 3.66
N VAL A 372 4.54 17.04 4.17
CA VAL A 372 3.27 16.35 3.93
C VAL A 372 2.10 17.12 4.57
N ASN A 373 2.27 17.61 5.79
CA ASN A 373 1.25 18.39 6.50
C ASN A 373 0.83 19.64 5.72
N LYS A 374 1.77 20.33 5.08
CA LYS A 374 1.48 21.48 4.20
C LYS A 374 0.58 21.09 3.02
N LEU A 375 0.79 19.92 2.42
CA LEU A 375 -0.06 19.44 1.32
C LEU A 375 -1.49 19.21 1.81
N ILE A 376 -1.66 18.64 3.02
CA ILE A 376 -2.98 18.45 3.63
C ILE A 376 -3.64 19.81 3.91
N TYR A 377 -2.90 20.76 4.48
CA TYR A 377 -3.42 22.11 4.75
C TYR A 377 -3.89 22.83 3.48
N ARG A 378 -3.15 22.70 2.38
CA ARG A 378 -3.56 23.29 1.07
C ARG A 378 -4.89 22.76 0.57
N LYS A 379 -5.22 21.51 0.88
CA LYS A 379 -6.50 20.91 0.48
C LYS A 379 -7.64 21.23 1.43
N LEU A 380 -7.35 21.42 2.72
CA LEU A 380 -8.37 21.75 3.72
C LEU A 380 -8.74 23.24 3.74
N TYR A 381 -7.78 24.11 3.46
CA TYR A 381 -7.92 25.56 3.63
C TYR A 381 -7.56 26.30 2.34
N ASP A 382 -8.43 26.25 1.37
CA ASP A 382 -8.33 26.86 0.04
C ASP A 382 -7.29 28.00 -0.08
N GLY A 383 -6.07 27.70 -0.57
CA GLY A 383 -5.08 28.71 -0.95
C GLY A 383 -4.25 29.35 0.17
N GLY A 384 -4.28 28.86 1.41
CA GLY A 384 -3.57 29.43 2.57
C GLY A 384 -2.03 29.39 2.54
N ASP A 385 -1.41 29.00 1.44
CA ASP A 385 0.04 28.75 1.38
C ASP A 385 0.74 29.57 0.30
N ASN A 386 1.26 30.72 0.68
CA ASN A 386 2.17 31.49 -0.15
C ASN A 386 3.61 31.00 0.04
N ASN A 387 4.21 30.39 -0.98
CA ASN A 387 5.61 29.93 -1.00
C ASN A 387 6.63 31.01 -0.57
N MET A 388 6.30 32.28 -0.70
CA MET A 388 7.14 33.41 -0.25
C MET A 388 7.32 33.45 1.27
N THR A 389 6.36 32.99 2.05
CA THR A 389 6.39 33.08 3.52
C THR A 389 7.43 32.14 4.13
N TYR A 390 7.65 30.97 3.54
CA TYR A 390 8.56 29.97 4.10
C TYR A 390 10.04 30.32 3.97
N LYS A 391 10.43 31.03 2.93
CA LYS A 391 11.81 31.50 2.77
C LYS A 391 12.20 32.43 3.93
N ASN A 392 11.35 33.39 4.25
CA ASN A 392 11.56 34.32 5.36
C ASN A 392 11.61 33.63 6.73
N VAL A 393 10.86 32.53 6.92
CA VAL A 393 10.89 31.74 8.16
C VAL A 393 12.24 31.07 8.38
N TYR A 394 12.81 30.48 7.34
CA TYR A 394 14.11 29.84 7.41
C TYR A 394 15.24 30.85 7.63
N GLU A 395 15.20 31.95 6.90
CA GLU A 395 16.18 33.04 7.04
C GLU A 395 16.14 33.62 8.46
N SER A 396 14.93 33.85 9.00
CA SER A 396 14.77 34.34 10.38
C SER A 396 15.33 33.36 11.43
N ALA A 397 15.10 32.05 11.27
CA ALA A 397 15.63 31.04 12.20
C ALA A 397 17.16 30.97 12.16
N GLU A 398 17.77 31.04 10.96
CA GLU A 398 19.23 31.05 10.80
C GLU A 398 19.85 32.36 11.36
N GLU A 399 19.20 33.49 11.12
CA GLU A 399 19.62 34.77 11.67
C GLU A 399 19.61 34.77 13.20
N VAL A 400 18.57 34.22 13.84
CA VAL A 400 18.51 34.02 15.30
C VAL A 400 19.70 33.19 15.79
N LYS A 401 19.98 32.06 15.15
CA LYS A 401 21.13 31.21 15.52
C LYS A 401 22.45 31.98 15.41
N ARG A 402 22.65 32.68 14.29
CA ARG A 402 23.85 33.50 14.05
C ARG A 402 24.02 34.59 15.13
N LYS A 403 22.96 35.35 15.39
CA LYS A 403 22.98 36.44 16.39
C LYS A 403 23.23 35.94 17.82
N LEU A 404 22.65 34.80 18.20
CA LEU A 404 22.90 34.23 19.52
C LEU A 404 24.31 33.66 19.65
N LYS A 405 24.86 33.09 18.59
CA LYS A 405 26.26 32.64 18.54
C LYS A 405 27.25 33.80 18.67
N GLU A 406 27.03 34.88 17.93
CA GLU A 406 27.84 36.11 18.03
C GLU A 406 27.88 36.69 19.46
N LYS A 407 26.81 36.53 20.21
CA LYS A 407 26.66 36.96 21.62
C LYS A 407 27.14 35.92 22.63
N ASN A 408 27.63 34.74 22.24
CA ASN A 408 27.96 33.59 23.07
C ASN A 408 26.77 33.15 23.97
N MET A 409 25.56 33.22 23.43
CA MET A 409 24.29 32.93 24.16
C MET A 409 23.52 31.75 23.55
N GLU A 410 24.19 30.80 22.94
CA GLU A 410 23.61 29.62 22.31
C GLU A 410 22.77 28.78 23.29
N ASN A 411 23.14 28.73 24.56
CA ASN A 411 22.42 28.05 25.62
C ASN A 411 20.97 28.56 25.79
N LYS A 412 20.70 29.82 25.42
CA LYS A 412 19.35 30.40 25.51
C LYS A 412 18.41 29.85 24.42
N LEU A 413 18.95 29.41 23.27
CA LEU A 413 18.15 28.85 22.17
C LEU A 413 17.33 27.65 22.62
N GLY A 414 17.94 26.71 23.36
CA GLY A 414 17.26 25.56 23.91
C GLY A 414 16.11 25.92 24.85
N SER A 415 16.29 26.99 25.66
CA SER A 415 15.24 27.49 26.56
C SER A 415 14.05 28.09 25.80
N TYR A 416 14.30 28.96 24.81
CA TYR A 416 13.23 29.51 23.98
C TYR A 416 12.49 28.43 23.20
N ARG A 417 13.21 27.50 22.59
CA ARG A 417 12.64 26.35 21.90
C ARG A 417 11.72 25.53 22.80
N SER A 418 12.17 25.20 24.00
CA SER A 418 11.36 24.43 24.97
C SER A 418 10.08 25.17 25.35
N LYS A 419 10.14 26.50 25.52
CA LYS A 419 8.96 27.34 25.82
C LYS A 419 7.98 27.34 24.61
N LEU A 420 8.47 27.48 23.38
CA LEU A 420 7.65 27.45 22.17
C LEU A 420 6.97 26.08 21.99
N ILE A 421 7.72 25.00 22.16
CA ILE A 421 7.15 23.63 22.09
C ILE A 421 6.13 23.42 23.20
N GLY A 422 6.39 23.92 24.41
CA GLY A 422 5.45 23.85 25.51
C GLY A 422 4.14 24.60 25.23
N ALA A 423 4.20 25.77 24.64
CA ALA A 423 3.03 26.53 24.18
C ALA A 423 2.22 25.81 23.13
N LEU A 424 2.89 25.26 22.08
CA LEU A 424 2.23 24.42 21.07
C LEU A 424 1.55 23.20 21.67
N THR A 425 2.20 22.55 22.63
CA THR A 425 1.64 21.36 23.29
C THR A 425 0.37 21.66 24.09
N ALA A 426 0.37 22.82 24.77
CA ALA A 426 -0.77 23.29 25.51
C ALA A 426 -1.85 23.93 24.63
N ASN A 427 -1.61 24.01 23.33
CA ASN A 427 -2.42 24.77 22.36
C ASN A 427 -2.63 26.23 22.78
N ASP A 428 -1.62 26.82 23.43
CA ASP A 428 -1.62 28.18 23.93
C ASP A 428 -0.97 29.13 22.91
N LYS A 429 -1.81 29.67 22.03
CA LYS A 429 -1.43 30.53 20.90
C LYS A 429 -0.79 31.84 21.39
N ASP A 430 -1.38 32.46 22.40
CA ASP A 430 -0.93 33.74 22.93
C ASP A 430 0.46 33.61 23.54
N ARG A 431 0.65 32.57 24.32
CA ARG A 431 1.97 32.26 24.89
C ARG A 431 3.02 31.99 23.83
N PHE A 432 2.65 31.28 22.75
CA PHE A 432 3.56 31.03 21.62
C PHE A 432 4.03 32.35 20.99
N ILE A 433 3.09 33.25 20.67
CA ILE A 433 3.36 34.57 20.11
C ILE A 433 4.21 35.44 21.06
N ILE A 434 3.89 35.47 22.36
CA ILE A 434 4.68 36.21 23.35
C ILE A 434 6.12 35.70 23.41
N VAL A 435 6.32 34.39 23.39
CA VAL A 435 7.68 33.80 23.42
C VAL A 435 8.45 34.13 22.13
N LEU A 436 7.77 34.14 20.94
CA LEU A 436 8.38 34.59 19.69
C LEU A 436 8.79 36.06 19.73
N LEU A 437 7.93 36.93 20.23
CA LEU A 437 8.23 38.38 20.40
C LEU A 437 9.44 38.60 21.33
N ASN A 438 9.49 37.84 22.41
CA ASN A 438 10.63 37.92 23.36
C ASN A 438 11.92 37.41 22.69
N LEU A 439 11.86 36.36 21.87
CA LEU A 439 13.01 35.84 21.09
C LEU A 439 13.46 36.87 20.06
N SER A 440 12.53 37.46 19.32
CA SER A 440 12.80 38.53 18.33
C SER A 440 13.55 39.71 18.99
N SER A 441 13.02 40.22 20.09
CA SER A 441 13.65 41.31 20.82
C SER A 441 15.04 40.94 21.36
N TYR A 442 15.19 39.74 21.90
CA TYR A 442 16.44 39.26 22.48
C TYR A 442 17.53 39.03 21.43
N ALA A 443 17.16 38.38 20.28
CA ALA A 443 18.08 38.15 19.17
C ALA A 443 18.30 39.39 18.31
N GLN A 444 17.43 40.41 18.42
CA GLN A 444 17.36 41.56 17.52
C GLN A 444 17.13 41.16 16.06
N VAL A 445 16.17 40.25 15.84
CA VAL A 445 15.76 39.73 14.53
C VAL A 445 14.25 39.96 14.37
N GLN A 446 13.88 40.60 13.29
CA GLN A 446 12.45 40.80 12.96
C GLN A 446 11.85 39.52 12.37
N PHE A 447 10.65 39.17 12.81
CA PHE A 447 9.89 38.00 12.31
C PHE A 447 8.69 38.47 11.50
N ASP A 448 8.85 38.63 10.19
CA ASP A 448 7.77 39.08 9.29
C ASP A 448 6.58 38.11 9.29
N PHE A 449 6.84 36.81 9.48
CA PHE A 449 5.82 35.79 9.56
C PHE A 449 4.94 35.86 10.80
N LEU A 450 5.31 36.66 11.80
CA LEU A 450 4.54 36.82 13.02
C LEU A 450 3.15 37.42 12.74
N THR A 451 3.06 38.30 11.73
CA THR A 451 1.78 38.87 11.28
C THR A 451 0.78 37.82 10.81
N LEU A 452 1.26 36.74 10.22
CA LEU A 452 0.42 35.62 9.77
C LEU A 452 -0.09 34.82 10.98
N LEU A 453 0.80 34.50 11.92
CA LEU A 453 0.45 33.76 13.13
C LEU A 453 -0.53 34.54 14.03
N THR A 454 -0.42 35.88 14.07
CA THR A 454 -1.37 36.72 14.80
C THR A 454 -2.71 36.85 14.10
N LYS A 455 -2.75 36.77 12.76
CA LYS A 455 -3.99 36.82 11.98
C LYS A 455 -4.81 35.54 12.13
N ASP A 456 -4.20 34.38 11.93
CA ASP A 456 -4.83 33.08 12.08
C ASP A 456 -3.77 32.01 12.40
N PHE A 457 -3.66 31.68 13.69
CA PHE A 457 -2.66 30.74 14.16
C PHE A 457 -2.90 29.33 13.64
N ASP A 458 -4.14 28.88 13.56
CA ASP A 458 -4.46 27.52 13.14
C ASP A 458 -4.19 27.33 11.65
N LEU A 459 -4.52 28.30 10.82
CA LEU A 459 -4.24 28.30 9.39
C LEU A 459 -2.72 28.31 9.11
N TYR A 460 -1.96 29.11 9.85
CA TYR A 460 -0.53 29.29 9.61
C TYR A 460 0.38 28.47 10.55
N LYS A 461 -0.14 27.47 11.23
CA LYS A 461 0.60 26.64 12.20
C LYS A 461 1.85 25.97 11.61
N ASN A 462 1.82 25.61 10.31
CA ASN A 462 2.99 25.07 9.63
C ASN A 462 4.18 26.04 9.59
N VAL A 463 3.94 27.36 9.63
CA VAL A 463 4.98 28.39 9.77
C VAL A 463 5.71 28.25 11.09
N ALA A 464 4.95 28.04 12.19
CA ALA A 464 5.51 27.78 13.52
C ALA A 464 6.34 26.48 13.53
N PHE A 465 5.85 25.43 12.89
CA PHE A 465 6.58 24.16 12.80
C PHE A 465 7.89 24.31 12.01
N ASP A 466 7.88 25.01 10.88
CA ASP A 466 9.07 25.27 10.10
C ASP A 466 10.13 26.04 10.89
N PHE A 467 9.71 27.11 11.57
CA PHE A 467 10.59 27.90 12.42
C PHE A 467 11.25 27.03 13.50
N LEU A 468 10.44 26.24 14.24
CA LEU A 468 10.94 25.34 15.28
C LEU A 468 11.86 24.26 14.73
N SER A 469 11.53 23.70 13.56
CA SER A 469 12.35 22.67 12.91
C SER A 469 13.75 23.23 12.58
N LYS A 470 13.83 24.46 12.09
CA LYS A 470 15.09 25.11 11.76
C LYS A 470 15.89 25.56 12.97
N LEU A 471 15.24 25.93 14.07
CA LEU A 471 15.93 26.21 15.33
C LEU A 471 16.66 24.99 15.92
N ASN A 472 16.31 23.76 15.48
CA ASN A 472 16.94 22.52 15.95
C ASN A 472 18.29 22.20 15.31
N TYR A 473 18.54 22.70 14.12
CA TYR A 473 19.75 22.38 13.35
C TYR A 473 20.87 23.35 13.73
N PHE A 474 21.74 22.97 14.68
CA PHE A 474 23.13 23.35 14.58
C PHE A 474 23.77 22.37 13.59
N GLU A 475 24.25 22.85 12.45
CA GLU A 475 25.19 22.09 11.66
C GLU A 475 26.43 21.89 12.55
N ASP A 476 26.66 20.66 13.01
CA ASP A 476 27.99 20.24 13.45
C ASP A 476 28.89 20.31 12.21
N ASN A 477 29.62 21.43 12.08
CA ASN A 477 30.66 21.67 11.05
C ASN A 477 31.90 20.76 11.29
N SER A 478 31.70 19.50 11.71
CA SER A 478 32.81 18.57 11.96
C SER A 478 32.91 17.39 10.99
N THR A 479 32.20 17.46 9.82
CA THR A 479 32.37 16.45 8.75
C THR A 479 32.37 17.04 7.35
N SER A 480 33.17 18.09 7.15
CA SER A 480 33.63 18.50 5.82
C SER A 480 35.15 18.57 5.85
N THR A 481 35.84 17.49 5.62
CA THR A 481 37.16 17.41 5.00
C THR A 481 37.69 15.98 5.12
N SER A 482 37.53 15.21 4.08
CA SER A 482 38.57 14.28 3.58
C SER A 482 38.13 13.68 2.24
N GLU A 483 37.94 14.53 1.23
CA GLU A 483 38.34 14.14 -0.11
C GLU A 483 39.84 14.40 -0.20
N ASN A 484 40.62 13.41 0.18
CA ASN A 484 42.03 13.40 -0.14
C ASN A 484 42.21 12.69 -1.48
N THR A 485 42.44 13.54 -2.50
CA THR A 485 43.38 13.30 -3.59
C THR A 485 44.57 12.49 -3.10
N ASN A 486 44.68 11.25 -3.59
CA ASN A 486 45.95 10.58 -3.75
C ASN A 486 46.12 10.19 -5.21
N GLN A 487 46.60 11.14 -6.02
CA GLN A 487 47.54 10.84 -7.04
C GLN A 487 48.84 10.46 -6.33
N ASN A 488 49.35 9.31 -6.60
CA ASN A 488 50.78 9.06 -6.54
C ASN A 488 51.16 8.10 -7.64
N GLU A 489 52.05 8.67 -8.43
CA GLU A 489 52.91 8.05 -9.39
C GLU A 489 53.83 6.97 -8.77
N GLY A 490 54.24 6.04 -9.61
CA GLY A 490 55.60 5.52 -9.61
C GLY A 490 55.81 4.12 -9.02
N GLU A 491 56.12 3.32 -9.86
CA GLU A 491 57.03 2.20 -10.12
C GLU A 491 56.40 0.84 -10.34
#